data_945cef8e8fa1515110c4d1b5843f2d93
#
_entry.id   945cef8e8fa1515110c4d1b5843f2d93
#
_cell.length_a   1.000
_cell.length_b   1.000
_cell.length_c   1.000
_cell.angle_alpha   90.00
_cell.angle_beta   90.00
_cell.angle_gamma   90.00
#
_symmetry.space_group_name_H-M   'P 1'
#
loop_
_entity.id
_entity.type
_entity.pdbx_description
1 polymer ?
#
loop_
_entity_poly.entity_id
_entity_poly.type
_entity_poly.pdbx_seq_one_letter_code
_entity_poly.pdbx_strand_id
1 'polypeptide(L)'
;MRKFILILFIGLQFGRTYAQQTKTPDQLYGQLFTDVQLQNTLGDGKTFVDCVPKRNPKLILSDYLRLKKAGKVFNLKSFITSNFILPDTRDTTFIPIDKPVVTHINELWTMLRRNPSKRLANSSILSLPYPYIVPGGRFREVYYWDSYFTMLGLKVSGQNITIENTIKNFAFLIDQYGHIPNGNRNYYISRSQPPFFSLMIDLIAEIKGKQVYLQYLPELEKEYAYWMDRSAPTKHVVKMPDGSLLNRYYDQLNIPRQESYKEDMMVFKEKGVNNPDLYRDIRSAAESGWDFSSRWLSDGVQLKTIQTTKIVPVDLNCLLYHLELTLEKGYILKHDNAKEGLYKTLAQKRRVSIQKYFWSPQQSWYTDYNIKTKQQSPLISLAGMFPLFFKLADHQQAKLAEATLTGKFLKPGGLITALQNTSQQWDAPNGWAPLQWIAISGLENYGDHQEARDIATRWVTLNTRVYKNTGKLMEKYNVVDLQLKAGGGEYASQDGFGWTNGVLLDLIKKYNLTE
;
A
#
# COMPACT_ATOMS: atom_id res chain seq x y z
N MET A 1 65.20 -18.46 -9.99
CA MET A 1 64.58 -17.12 -9.82
C MET A 1 63.11 -17.19 -10.16
N ARG A 2 62.25 -17.35 -9.13
CA ARG A 2 60.76 -17.34 -9.29
C ARG A 2 60.28 -15.90 -9.16
N LYS A 3 59.71 -15.35 -10.23
CA LYS A 3 59.02 -14.04 -10.20
C LYS A 3 57.63 -14.20 -9.62
N PHE A 4 57.40 -13.63 -8.45
CA PHE A 4 56.05 -13.44 -7.88
C PHE A 4 55.39 -12.25 -8.63
N ILE A 5 54.27 -12.52 -9.28
CA ILE A 5 53.36 -11.49 -9.81
C ILE A 5 52.36 -11.17 -8.71
N LEU A 6 52.45 -9.94 -8.17
CA LEU A 6 51.52 -9.39 -7.18
C LEU A 6 50.30 -8.83 -7.96
N ILE A 7 49.19 -9.54 -7.94
CA ILE A 7 47.93 -9.03 -8.50
C ILE A 7 47.28 -8.14 -7.44
N LEU A 8 47.32 -6.83 -7.70
CA LEU A 8 46.64 -5.83 -6.87
C LEU A 8 45.13 -5.88 -7.19
N PHE A 9 44.33 -6.45 -6.27
CA PHE A 9 42.88 -6.34 -6.32
C PHE A 9 42.50 -4.91 -5.89
N ILE A 10 42.20 -4.02 -6.85
CA ILE A 10 41.54 -2.74 -6.59
C ILE A 10 40.06 -3.05 -6.38
N GLY A 11 39.64 -3.20 -5.11
CA GLY A 11 38.25 -3.26 -4.74
C GLY A 11 37.60 -1.91 -5.00
N LEU A 12 36.82 -1.80 -6.07
CA LEU A 12 35.88 -0.69 -6.27
C LEU A 12 34.85 -0.76 -5.15
N GLN A 13 35.07 -0.05 -4.07
CA GLN A 13 34.02 0.29 -3.12
C GLN A 13 33.06 1.25 -3.82
N PHE A 14 31.95 0.73 -4.34
CA PHE A 14 30.80 1.56 -4.67
C PHE A 14 30.28 2.16 -3.35
N GLY A 15 30.71 3.36 -3.05
CA GLY A 15 30.17 4.15 -1.96
C GLY A 15 28.69 4.34 -2.22
N ARG A 16 27.85 3.67 -1.41
CA ARG A 16 26.40 3.95 -1.35
C ARG A 16 26.26 5.39 -0.86
N THR A 17 26.15 6.35 -1.76
CA THR A 17 25.67 7.70 -1.44
C THR A 17 24.17 7.57 -1.14
N TYR A 18 23.86 7.15 0.10
CA TYR A 18 22.49 7.33 0.60
C TYR A 18 22.20 8.83 0.54
N ALA A 19 21.12 9.21 -0.13
CA ALA A 19 20.62 10.57 -0.07
C ALA A 19 20.52 10.97 1.41
N GLN A 20 21.12 12.11 1.77
CA GLN A 20 21.15 12.58 3.16
C GLN A 20 19.71 12.58 3.71
N GLN A 21 19.43 11.67 4.63
CA GLN A 21 18.10 11.45 5.15
C GLN A 21 17.63 12.73 5.85
N THR A 22 16.65 13.40 5.29
CA THR A 22 16.08 14.60 5.89
C THR A 22 15.36 14.20 7.17
N LYS A 23 15.55 15.00 8.24
CA LYS A 23 14.86 14.79 9.52
C LYS A 23 13.35 14.77 9.32
N THR A 24 12.70 13.82 9.96
CA THR A 24 11.25 13.70 9.99
C THR A 24 10.61 14.81 10.84
N PRO A 25 9.30 15.11 10.70
CA PRO A 25 8.64 16.18 11.45
C PRO A 25 8.77 16.07 12.97
N ASP A 26 8.69 14.86 13.54
CA ASP A 26 8.92 14.61 14.97
C ASP A 26 10.34 14.95 15.39
N GLN A 27 11.35 14.64 14.57
CA GLN A 27 12.75 14.97 14.80
C GLN A 27 13.06 16.48 14.62
N LEU A 28 12.31 17.18 13.76
CA LEU A 28 12.50 18.62 13.55
C LEU A 28 11.85 19.45 14.63
N TYR A 29 10.67 19.06 15.12
CA TYR A 29 9.81 19.91 15.95
C TYR A 29 9.63 19.38 17.38
N GLY A 30 10.13 18.17 17.72
CA GLY A 30 10.14 17.62 19.08
C GLY A 30 8.85 17.88 19.86
N GLN A 31 8.95 18.67 20.96
CA GLN A 31 7.80 18.96 21.82
C GLN A 31 6.65 19.67 21.10
N LEU A 32 6.94 20.56 20.13
CA LEU A 32 5.90 21.20 19.32
C LEU A 32 5.11 20.14 18.52
N PHE A 33 5.81 19.17 17.91
CA PHE A 33 5.16 18.08 17.20
C PHE A 33 4.23 17.29 18.13
N THR A 34 4.74 16.86 19.30
CA THR A 34 3.96 16.08 20.26
C THR A 34 2.70 16.83 20.73
N ASP A 35 2.83 18.11 21.05
CA ASP A 35 1.71 18.92 21.56
C ASP A 35 0.65 19.14 20.46
N VAL A 36 1.05 19.41 19.21
CA VAL A 36 0.12 19.59 18.09
C VAL A 36 -0.65 18.31 17.82
N GLN A 37 0.03 17.16 17.80
CA GLN A 37 -0.59 15.87 17.52
C GLN A 37 -1.54 15.45 18.65
N LEU A 38 -1.11 15.48 19.90
CA LEU A 38 -1.94 15.03 21.03
C LEU A 38 -3.15 15.92 21.27
N GLN A 39 -3.02 17.26 21.06
CA GLN A 39 -4.15 18.19 21.16
C GLN A 39 -5.07 18.17 19.93
N ASN A 40 -4.71 17.44 18.89
CA ASN A 40 -5.43 17.41 17.61
C ASN A 40 -5.68 18.83 17.04
N THR A 41 -4.67 19.68 17.11
CA THR A 41 -4.76 21.13 16.85
C THR A 41 -5.30 21.47 15.45
N LEU A 42 -5.01 20.62 14.46
CA LEU A 42 -5.41 20.81 13.05
C LEU A 42 -6.55 19.89 12.60
N GLY A 43 -7.14 19.10 13.52
CA GLY A 43 -8.28 18.24 13.24
C GLY A 43 -7.92 16.83 12.77
N ASP A 44 -6.65 16.57 12.40
CA ASP A 44 -6.12 15.25 12.07
C ASP A 44 -4.60 15.19 12.30
N GLY A 45 -4.05 13.96 12.38
CA GLY A 45 -2.62 13.72 12.58
C GLY A 45 -1.75 14.02 11.36
N LYS A 46 -2.33 13.97 10.13
CA LYS A 46 -1.55 14.08 8.89
C LYS A 46 -1.27 15.52 8.46
N THR A 47 -2.18 16.43 8.71
CA THR A 47 -2.05 17.84 8.26
C THR A 47 -0.76 18.48 8.76
N PHE A 48 -0.37 18.30 10.05
CA PHE A 48 0.84 18.92 10.58
C PHE A 48 2.12 18.36 9.97
N VAL A 49 2.22 17.04 9.78
CA VAL A 49 3.43 16.41 9.20
C VAL A 49 3.64 16.76 7.73
N ASP A 50 2.59 17.24 7.07
CA ASP A 50 2.61 17.70 5.68
C ASP A 50 2.90 19.20 5.55
N CYS A 51 2.87 19.96 6.63
CA CYS A 51 3.15 21.39 6.62
C CYS A 51 4.58 21.71 6.18
N VAL A 52 4.75 22.84 5.47
CA VAL A 52 6.06 23.37 5.09
C VAL A 52 6.42 24.55 6.00
N PRO A 53 7.59 24.55 6.69
CA PRO A 53 7.97 25.66 7.54
C PRO A 53 8.28 26.92 6.71
N LYS A 54 7.80 28.07 7.17
CA LYS A 54 8.07 29.39 6.54
C LYS A 54 9.45 29.93 6.88
N ARG A 55 10.11 29.38 7.92
CA ARG A 55 11.43 29.76 8.40
C ARG A 55 12.17 28.57 9.01
N ASN A 56 13.38 28.76 9.48
CA ASN A 56 14.21 27.69 10.04
C ASN A 56 13.49 26.93 11.17
N PRO A 57 13.34 25.59 11.10
CA PRO A 57 12.67 24.78 12.11
C PRO A 57 13.20 24.95 13.53
N LYS A 58 14.52 25.14 13.70
CA LYS A 58 15.14 25.36 15.02
C LYS A 58 14.62 26.66 15.68
N LEU A 59 14.44 27.72 14.88
CA LEU A 59 13.90 28.99 15.38
C LEU A 59 12.42 28.87 15.75
N ILE A 60 11.63 28.15 14.93
CA ILE A 60 10.22 27.87 15.23
C ILE A 60 10.11 27.12 16.57
N LEU A 61 10.89 26.04 16.73
CA LEU A 61 10.90 25.25 17.97
C LEU A 61 11.34 26.09 19.18
N SER A 62 12.39 26.89 19.04
CA SER A 62 12.88 27.76 20.11
C SER A 62 11.82 28.77 20.57
N ASP A 63 11.14 29.41 19.62
CA ASP A 63 10.08 30.37 19.96
C ASP A 63 8.89 29.69 20.65
N TYR A 64 8.52 28.49 20.18
CA TYR A 64 7.48 27.68 20.80
C TYR A 64 7.82 27.34 22.25
N LEU A 65 9.03 26.82 22.48
CA LEU A 65 9.49 26.45 23.83
C LEU A 65 9.55 27.67 24.78
N ARG A 66 9.97 28.85 24.28
CA ARG A 66 9.98 30.09 25.03
C ARG A 66 8.56 30.51 25.44
N LEU A 67 7.58 30.47 24.54
CA LEU A 67 6.18 30.77 24.82
C LEU A 67 5.60 29.81 25.87
N LYS A 68 5.87 28.51 25.72
CA LYS A 68 5.41 27.47 26.64
C LYS A 68 6.00 27.68 28.05
N LYS A 69 7.30 27.97 28.14
CA LYS A 69 8.01 28.23 29.44
C LYS A 69 7.49 29.48 30.12
N ALA A 70 7.11 30.50 29.38
CA ALA A 70 6.59 31.75 29.95
C ALA A 70 5.19 31.60 30.57
N GLY A 71 4.55 30.42 30.48
CA GLY A 71 3.21 30.16 31.03
C GLY A 71 2.09 31.00 30.41
N LYS A 72 2.38 31.69 29.32
CA LYS A 72 1.38 32.52 28.62
C LYS A 72 0.42 31.63 27.85
N VAL A 73 -0.87 31.81 28.04
CA VAL A 73 -1.92 31.21 27.19
C VAL A 73 -1.76 31.79 25.80
N PHE A 74 -1.49 30.92 24.80
CA PHE A 74 -1.45 31.30 23.40
C PHE A 74 -2.21 30.27 22.56
N ASN A 75 -2.72 30.70 21.42
CA ASN A 75 -3.45 29.83 20.51
C ASN A 75 -2.46 29.03 19.66
N LEU A 76 -2.35 27.73 19.92
CA LEU A 76 -1.41 26.85 19.21
C LEU A 76 -1.72 26.78 17.69
N LYS A 77 -3.00 26.79 17.29
CA LYS A 77 -3.39 26.83 15.87
C LYS A 77 -2.89 28.09 15.19
N SER A 78 -3.04 29.25 15.85
CA SER A 78 -2.52 30.53 15.31
C SER A 78 -0.99 30.52 15.22
N PHE A 79 -0.30 29.93 16.20
CA PHE A 79 1.16 29.74 16.12
C PHE A 79 1.56 28.92 14.90
N ILE A 80 0.86 27.78 14.65
CA ILE A 80 1.12 26.93 13.48
C ILE A 80 0.88 27.69 12.17
N THR A 81 -0.27 28.32 12.00
CA THR A 81 -0.61 29.04 10.75
C THR A 81 0.33 30.22 10.46
N SER A 82 0.88 30.85 11.49
CA SER A 82 1.89 31.92 11.35
C SER A 82 3.26 31.39 10.90
N ASN A 83 3.65 30.20 11.33
CA ASN A 83 4.98 29.65 11.11
C ASN A 83 5.07 28.59 9.99
N PHE A 84 3.95 28.07 9.53
CA PHE A 84 3.88 27.02 8.51
C PHE A 84 2.95 27.40 7.36
N ILE A 85 3.25 26.85 6.20
CA ILE A 85 2.31 26.76 5.06
C ILE A 85 1.57 25.44 5.26
N LEU A 86 0.25 25.50 5.42
CA LEU A 86 -0.59 24.33 5.53
C LEU A 86 -0.72 23.67 4.14
N PRO A 87 -0.88 22.34 4.07
CA PRO A 87 -1.19 21.68 2.82
C PRO A 87 -2.51 22.20 2.26
N ASP A 88 -2.60 22.23 0.94
CA ASP A 88 -3.80 22.66 0.22
C ASP A 88 -4.98 21.72 0.55
N THR A 89 -6.01 22.27 1.15
CA THR A 89 -7.23 21.55 1.54
C THR A 89 -8.39 21.82 0.57
N ARG A 90 -8.12 22.46 -0.58
CA ARG A 90 -9.17 22.67 -1.57
C ARG A 90 -9.85 21.35 -1.90
N ASP A 91 -11.18 21.35 -1.82
CA ASP A 91 -11.99 20.21 -2.26
C ASP A 91 -11.77 20.03 -3.78
N THR A 92 -10.93 19.06 -4.11
CA THR A 92 -10.53 18.77 -5.49
C THR A 92 -11.63 18.04 -6.26
N THR A 93 -12.79 17.81 -5.64
CA THR A 93 -13.79 16.87 -6.13
C THR A 93 -15.13 17.50 -6.47
N PHE A 94 -15.28 18.84 -6.35
CA PHE A 94 -16.52 19.50 -6.75
C PHE A 94 -16.62 19.60 -8.28
N ILE A 95 -17.20 18.56 -8.89
CA ILE A 95 -17.65 18.55 -10.29
C ILE A 95 -19.17 18.36 -10.25
N PRO A 96 -19.95 19.08 -11.10
CA PRO A 96 -21.41 18.94 -11.14
C PRO A 96 -21.86 17.49 -11.36
N ILE A 97 -22.93 17.08 -10.66
CA ILE A 97 -23.47 15.70 -10.63
C ILE A 97 -24.16 15.30 -11.96
N ASP A 98 -24.35 16.22 -12.87
CA ASP A 98 -25.07 16.06 -14.13
C ASP A 98 -24.31 15.30 -15.23
N LYS A 99 -23.08 14.86 -14.95
CA LYS A 99 -22.22 14.17 -15.92
C LYS A 99 -22.22 12.66 -15.70
N PRO A 100 -22.06 11.87 -16.78
CA PRO A 100 -21.76 10.45 -16.67
C PRO A 100 -20.52 10.19 -15.82
N VAL A 101 -20.50 9.07 -15.04
CA VAL A 101 -19.40 8.78 -14.11
C VAL A 101 -18.05 8.62 -14.82
N VAL A 102 -18.04 8.08 -16.03
CA VAL A 102 -16.81 7.95 -16.87
C VAL A 102 -16.25 9.33 -17.22
N THR A 103 -17.12 10.29 -17.59
CA THR A 103 -16.70 11.68 -17.87
C THR A 103 -16.13 12.34 -16.62
N HIS A 104 -16.81 12.19 -15.49
CA HIS A 104 -16.36 12.70 -14.19
C HIS A 104 -14.96 12.17 -13.83
N ILE A 105 -14.73 10.86 -13.93
CA ILE A 105 -13.41 10.27 -13.63
C ILE A 105 -12.32 10.82 -14.55
N ASN A 106 -12.60 11.01 -15.85
CA ASN A 106 -11.62 11.58 -16.78
C ASN A 106 -11.24 13.03 -16.43
N GLU A 107 -12.15 13.81 -15.88
CA GLU A 107 -11.87 15.16 -15.35
C GLU A 107 -11.07 15.08 -14.03
N LEU A 108 -11.38 14.11 -13.15
CA LEU A 108 -10.65 13.91 -11.91
C LEU A 108 -9.16 13.62 -12.13
N TRP A 109 -8.76 12.94 -13.20
CA TRP A 109 -7.34 12.72 -13.51
C TRP A 109 -6.55 14.03 -13.59
N THR A 110 -7.16 15.10 -14.11
CA THR A 110 -6.53 16.43 -14.17
C THR A 110 -6.42 17.05 -12.78
N MET A 111 -7.45 16.92 -11.95
CA MET A 111 -7.48 17.48 -10.59
C MET A 111 -6.53 16.75 -9.63
N LEU A 112 -6.40 15.44 -9.77
CA LEU A 112 -5.53 14.59 -8.95
C LEU A 112 -4.06 14.65 -9.41
N ARG A 113 -3.78 15.25 -10.57
CA ARG A 113 -2.42 15.38 -11.10
C ARG A 113 -1.60 16.34 -10.27
N ARG A 114 -0.37 15.95 -9.98
CA ARG A 114 0.67 16.79 -9.37
C ARG A 114 1.85 16.92 -10.32
N ASN A 115 2.37 18.12 -10.44
CA ASN A 115 3.57 18.38 -11.24
C ASN A 115 4.84 18.19 -10.38
N PRO A 116 5.99 17.91 -11.02
CA PRO A 116 7.25 17.91 -10.33
C PRO A 116 7.46 19.21 -9.57
N SER A 117 7.84 19.12 -8.32
CA SER A 117 8.15 20.30 -7.50
C SER A 117 9.63 20.33 -7.14
N LYS A 118 10.22 21.52 -7.10
CA LYS A 118 11.53 21.69 -6.49
C LYS A 118 11.47 21.26 -5.02
N ARG A 119 12.56 20.61 -4.57
CA ARG A 119 12.66 20.22 -3.17
C ARG A 119 12.57 21.45 -2.27
N LEU A 120 11.55 21.53 -1.46
CA LEU A 120 11.40 22.57 -0.45
C LEU A 120 12.22 22.19 0.79
N ALA A 121 13.01 23.13 1.30
CA ALA A 121 13.80 22.90 2.49
C ALA A 121 12.91 22.52 3.68
N ASN A 122 13.29 21.45 4.40
CA ASN A 122 12.58 20.93 5.57
C ASN A 122 11.12 20.51 5.33
N SER A 123 10.71 20.33 4.09
CA SER A 123 9.44 19.65 3.75
C SER A 123 9.59 18.14 3.92
N SER A 124 8.52 17.48 4.34
CA SER A 124 8.49 16.00 4.39
C SER A 124 8.35 15.36 3.00
N ILE A 125 7.98 16.12 1.96
CA ILE A 125 7.77 15.59 0.61
C ILE A 125 9.09 15.14 -0.04
N LEU A 126 9.10 13.94 -0.60
CA LEU A 126 10.16 13.45 -1.47
C LEU A 126 9.83 13.88 -2.89
N SER A 127 10.61 14.82 -3.43
CA SER A 127 10.38 15.36 -4.77
C SER A 127 10.56 14.28 -5.83
N LEU A 128 9.62 14.23 -6.78
CA LEU A 128 9.62 13.28 -7.88
C LEU A 128 9.92 14.00 -9.21
N PRO A 129 10.64 13.37 -10.15
CA PRO A 129 11.08 14.01 -11.39
C PRO A 129 9.96 14.19 -12.43
N TYR A 130 8.87 13.40 -12.37
CA TYR A 130 7.81 13.41 -13.37
C TYR A 130 6.44 13.72 -12.74
N PRO A 131 5.45 14.22 -13.53
CA PRO A 131 4.08 14.35 -13.07
C PRO A 131 3.49 13.00 -12.63
N TYR A 132 2.62 13.03 -11.61
CA TYR A 132 1.98 11.83 -11.04
C TYR A 132 0.56 12.12 -10.57
N ILE A 133 -0.22 11.06 -10.35
CA ILE A 133 -1.57 11.12 -9.77
C ILE A 133 -1.49 10.79 -8.28
N VAL A 134 -2.22 11.54 -7.45
CA VAL A 134 -2.41 11.24 -6.03
C VAL A 134 -3.75 10.54 -5.80
N PRO A 135 -3.91 9.76 -4.71
CA PRO A 135 -5.18 9.08 -4.44
C PRO A 135 -6.37 10.01 -4.29
N GLY A 136 -6.21 11.17 -3.66
CA GLY A 136 -7.29 12.14 -3.42
C GLY A 136 -7.56 12.39 -1.94
N GLY A 137 -8.43 13.34 -1.63
CA GLY A 137 -8.78 13.74 -0.28
C GLY A 137 -7.54 14.18 0.53
N ARG A 138 -7.35 13.59 1.71
CA ARG A 138 -6.19 13.85 2.59
C ARG A 138 -4.87 13.27 2.05
N PHE A 139 -4.91 12.38 1.07
CA PHE A 139 -3.75 11.70 0.47
C PHE A 139 -3.20 12.52 -0.70
N ARG A 140 -2.28 13.44 -0.41
CA ARG A 140 -1.75 14.48 -1.32
C ARG A 140 -0.39 14.12 -1.93
N GLU A 141 0.13 12.95 -1.64
CA GLU A 141 1.33 12.32 -2.18
C GLU A 141 1.00 11.08 -3.00
N VAL A 142 1.94 10.57 -3.82
CA VAL A 142 1.76 9.28 -4.46
C VAL A 142 1.87 8.16 -3.43
N TYR A 143 1.00 7.15 -3.52
CA TYR A 143 1.07 5.93 -2.74
C TYR A 143 1.39 4.74 -3.65
N TYR A 144 2.14 3.78 -3.13
CA TYR A 144 2.73 2.75 -3.96
C TYR A 144 1.68 1.82 -4.59
N TRP A 145 1.02 0.97 -3.82
CA TRP A 145 0.10 -0.03 -4.38
C TRP A 145 -1.16 0.58 -4.98
N ASP A 146 -1.65 1.72 -4.43
CA ASP A 146 -2.77 2.50 -4.95
C ASP A 146 -2.58 2.88 -6.42
N SER A 147 -1.34 3.20 -6.78
CA SER A 147 -0.99 3.62 -8.14
C SER A 147 -1.24 2.54 -9.18
N TYR A 148 -1.07 1.26 -8.85
CA TYR A 148 -1.36 0.17 -9.77
C TYR A 148 -2.84 0.15 -10.17
N PHE A 149 -3.74 0.21 -9.20
CA PHE A 149 -5.18 0.21 -9.47
C PHE A 149 -5.64 1.50 -10.16
N THR A 150 -5.02 2.62 -9.84
CA THR A 150 -5.20 3.88 -10.57
C THR A 150 -4.77 3.75 -12.04
N MET A 151 -3.66 3.06 -12.32
CA MET A 151 -3.17 2.84 -13.69
C MET A 151 -4.13 2.02 -14.55
N LEU A 152 -4.95 1.13 -13.98
CA LEU A 152 -5.97 0.39 -14.73
C LEU A 152 -6.92 1.37 -15.43
N GLY A 153 -7.44 2.35 -14.70
CA GLY A 153 -8.30 3.38 -15.27
C GLY A 153 -7.57 4.37 -16.18
N LEU A 154 -6.34 4.75 -15.85
CA LEU A 154 -5.51 5.57 -16.75
C LEU A 154 -5.30 4.90 -18.10
N LYS A 155 -5.12 3.56 -18.12
CA LYS A 155 -5.04 2.78 -19.36
C LYS A 155 -6.34 2.84 -20.17
N VAL A 156 -7.48 2.71 -19.52
CA VAL A 156 -8.81 2.86 -20.14
C VAL A 156 -9.00 4.26 -20.72
N SER A 157 -8.53 5.28 -20.00
CA SER A 157 -8.59 6.71 -20.40
C SER A 157 -7.51 7.10 -21.43
N GLY A 158 -6.66 6.18 -21.89
CA GLY A 158 -5.57 6.46 -22.85
C GLY A 158 -4.42 7.31 -22.28
N GLN A 159 -4.31 7.43 -20.95
CA GLN A 159 -3.32 8.26 -20.25
C GLN A 159 -1.94 7.57 -20.12
N ASN A 160 -1.46 6.96 -21.20
CA ASN A 160 -0.24 6.12 -21.23
C ASN A 160 1.02 6.87 -20.74
N ILE A 161 1.14 8.18 -21.03
CA ILE A 161 2.25 9.02 -20.56
C ILE A 161 2.23 9.14 -19.04
N THR A 162 1.05 9.28 -18.44
CA THR A 162 0.90 9.37 -16.98
C THR A 162 1.29 8.06 -16.29
N ILE A 163 0.94 6.91 -16.88
CA ILE A 163 1.38 5.58 -16.42
C ILE A 163 2.90 5.48 -16.46
N GLU A 164 3.51 5.81 -17.59
CA GLU A 164 4.97 5.77 -17.77
C GLU A 164 5.70 6.68 -16.76
N ASN A 165 5.20 7.89 -16.56
CA ASN A 165 5.74 8.85 -15.60
C ASN A 165 5.69 8.31 -14.15
N THR A 166 4.60 7.65 -13.77
CA THR A 166 4.46 7.05 -12.43
C THR A 166 5.46 5.92 -12.24
N ILE A 167 5.65 5.05 -13.25
CA ILE A 167 6.65 3.98 -13.21
C ILE A 167 8.06 4.55 -13.11
N LYS A 168 8.40 5.59 -13.88
CA LYS A 168 9.70 6.29 -13.79
C LYS A 168 9.93 6.92 -12.41
N ASN A 169 8.89 7.46 -11.79
CA ASN A 169 8.96 7.98 -10.42
C ASN A 169 9.24 6.87 -9.40
N PHE A 170 8.62 5.70 -9.55
CA PHE A 170 8.90 4.56 -8.68
C PHE A 170 10.29 3.99 -8.91
N ALA A 171 10.75 3.88 -10.14
CA ALA A 171 12.13 3.52 -10.46
C ALA A 171 13.12 4.49 -9.79
N PHE A 172 12.87 5.81 -9.89
CA PHE A 172 13.67 6.82 -9.19
C PHE A 172 13.68 6.62 -7.66
N LEU A 173 12.54 6.31 -7.04
CA LEU A 173 12.48 6.05 -5.59
C LEU A 173 13.26 4.78 -5.21
N ILE A 174 13.17 3.71 -6.01
CA ILE A 174 13.98 2.49 -5.82
C ILE A 174 15.47 2.82 -5.92
N ASP A 175 15.89 3.62 -6.89
CA ASP A 175 17.29 4.03 -7.04
C ASP A 175 17.81 4.84 -5.86
N GLN A 176 16.96 5.70 -5.27
CA GLN A 176 17.33 6.55 -4.15
C GLN A 176 17.32 5.83 -2.79
N TYR A 177 16.36 4.93 -2.57
CA TYR A 177 16.07 4.35 -1.24
C TYR A 177 16.20 2.82 -1.21
N GLY A 178 16.41 2.16 -2.33
CA GLY A 178 16.45 0.70 -2.46
C GLY A 178 15.07 0.04 -2.51
N HIS A 179 14.00 0.82 -2.33
CA HIS A 179 12.60 0.37 -2.37
C HIS A 179 11.68 1.55 -2.68
N ILE A 180 10.40 1.26 -2.92
CA ILE A 180 9.36 2.29 -3.00
C ILE A 180 8.82 2.50 -1.58
N PRO A 181 8.97 3.70 -0.97
CA PRO A 181 8.34 4.01 0.31
C PRO A 181 6.81 3.92 0.23
N ASN A 182 6.14 3.74 1.36
CA ASN A 182 4.68 3.69 1.46
C ASN A 182 3.98 4.83 0.66
N GLY A 183 4.54 6.04 0.72
CA GLY A 183 4.23 7.20 -0.11
C GLY A 183 5.44 8.11 -0.19
N ASN A 184 5.43 9.12 -1.08
CA ASN A 184 6.60 9.99 -1.26
C ASN A 184 6.73 11.07 -0.17
N ARG A 185 6.79 10.60 1.10
CA ARG A 185 7.11 11.41 2.30
C ARG A 185 8.26 10.80 3.09
N ASN A 186 9.10 11.63 3.70
CA ASN A 186 10.28 11.16 4.43
C ASN A 186 9.96 10.31 5.66
N TYR A 187 8.81 10.49 6.29
CA TYR A 187 8.35 9.69 7.42
C TYR A 187 7.80 8.30 7.00
N TYR A 188 7.70 8.05 5.70
CA TYR A 188 7.33 6.74 5.13
C TYR A 188 8.53 5.89 4.70
N ILE A 189 9.77 6.43 4.71
CA ILE A 189 10.95 5.71 4.19
C ILE A 189 11.26 4.42 4.98
N SER A 190 10.81 4.31 6.23
CA SER A 190 11.09 3.12 7.06
C SER A 190 10.33 1.86 6.64
N ARG A 191 9.33 1.99 5.77
CA ARG A 191 8.46 0.90 5.27
C ARG A 191 8.06 1.12 3.82
N SER A 192 7.70 0.02 3.15
CA SER A 192 7.12 0.04 1.81
C SER A 192 5.58 -0.07 1.87
N GLN A 193 4.99 -0.56 0.80
CA GLN A 193 3.63 -1.11 0.68
C GLN A 193 3.70 -2.42 -0.12
N PRO A 194 2.58 -3.15 -0.36
CA PRO A 194 2.58 -4.38 -1.16
C PRO A 194 3.30 -4.18 -2.51
N PRO A 195 4.23 -5.08 -2.88
CA PRO A 195 5.14 -4.88 -4.03
C PRO A 195 4.46 -5.11 -5.38
N PHE A 196 3.72 -4.09 -5.84
CA PHE A 196 3.00 -4.10 -7.13
C PHE A 196 3.84 -3.62 -8.32
N PHE A 197 5.11 -3.25 -8.15
CA PHE A 197 5.93 -2.70 -9.24
C PHE A 197 6.06 -3.69 -10.39
N SER A 198 6.25 -4.98 -10.12
CA SER A 198 6.29 -6.02 -11.16
C SER A 198 5.01 -6.10 -11.99
N LEU A 199 3.83 -5.89 -11.38
CA LEU A 199 2.54 -5.81 -12.10
C LEU A 199 2.42 -4.51 -12.91
N MET A 200 2.99 -3.40 -12.42
CA MET A 200 3.06 -2.14 -13.19
C MET A 200 3.95 -2.32 -14.44
N ILE A 201 5.02 -3.10 -14.33
CA ILE A 201 5.87 -3.45 -15.49
C ILE A 201 5.13 -4.36 -16.47
N ASP A 202 4.33 -5.32 -16.01
CA ASP A 202 3.45 -6.10 -16.91
C ASP A 202 2.45 -5.17 -17.63
N LEU A 203 1.81 -4.24 -16.92
CA LEU A 203 0.84 -3.31 -17.51
C LEU A 203 1.47 -2.42 -18.60
N ILE A 204 2.68 -1.86 -18.36
CA ILE A 204 3.35 -1.05 -19.38
C ILE A 204 3.93 -1.91 -20.52
N ALA A 205 4.23 -3.21 -20.28
CA ALA A 205 4.64 -4.14 -21.31
C ALA A 205 3.53 -4.41 -22.33
N GLU A 206 2.26 -4.40 -21.90
CA GLU A 206 1.11 -4.48 -22.80
C GLU A 206 1.01 -3.26 -23.73
N ILE A 207 1.49 -2.09 -23.28
CA ILE A 207 1.43 -0.83 -24.04
C ILE A 207 2.65 -0.65 -24.94
N LYS A 208 3.86 -0.97 -24.44
CA LYS A 208 5.16 -0.64 -25.09
C LYS A 208 5.94 -1.86 -25.56
N GLY A 209 5.47 -3.07 -25.26
CA GLY A 209 6.17 -4.30 -25.61
C GLY A 209 7.14 -4.80 -24.54
N LYS A 210 7.62 -6.02 -24.71
CA LYS A 210 8.36 -6.79 -23.69
C LYS A 210 9.72 -6.20 -23.29
N GLN A 211 10.31 -5.29 -24.09
CA GLN A 211 11.61 -4.69 -23.79
C GLN A 211 11.63 -3.90 -22.47
N VAL A 212 10.46 -3.50 -21.95
CA VAL A 212 10.35 -2.83 -20.65
C VAL A 212 10.81 -3.72 -19.48
N TYR A 213 10.70 -5.05 -19.58
CA TYR A 213 11.24 -5.95 -18.55
C TYR A 213 12.77 -5.82 -18.43
N LEU A 214 13.46 -5.65 -19.54
CA LEU A 214 14.91 -5.40 -19.55
C LEU A 214 15.23 -4.00 -19.07
N GLN A 215 14.44 -3.01 -19.48
CA GLN A 215 14.62 -1.60 -19.09
C GLN A 215 14.58 -1.40 -17.57
N TYR A 216 13.65 -2.04 -16.87
CA TYR A 216 13.43 -1.90 -15.42
C TYR A 216 13.99 -3.08 -14.60
N LEU A 217 14.79 -3.95 -15.21
CA LEU A 217 15.40 -5.09 -14.52
C LEU A 217 16.26 -4.70 -13.31
N PRO A 218 17.07 -3.61 -13.35
CA PRO A 218 17.86 -3.19 -12.19
C PRO A 218 17.00 -2.77 -10.99
N GLU A 219 15.88 -2.09 -11.23
CA GLU A 219 14.97 -1.64 -10.17
C GLU A 219 14.18 -2.81 -9.59
N LEU A 220 13.74 -3.76 -10.43
CA LEU A 220 13.11 -5.00 -9.98
C LEU A 220 14.05 -5.83 -9.08
N GLU A 221 15.36 -5.91 -9.42
CA GLU A 221 16.34 -6.57 -8.57
C GLU A 221 16.55 -5.85 -7.22
N LYS A 222 16.58 -4.52 -7.20
CA LYS A 222 16.71 -3.73 -5.97
C LYS A 222 15.48 -3.91 -5.07
N GLU A 223 14.27 -3.85 -5.65
CA GLU A 223 13.04 -4.11 -4.89
C GLU A 223 13.02 -5.54 -4.32
N TYR A 224 13.40 -6.53 -5.13
CA TYR A 224 13.52 -7.91 -4.65
C TYR A 224 14.54 -8.02 -3.50
N ALA A 225 15.68 -7.36 -3.62
CA ALA A 225 16.70 -7.34 -2.57
C ALA A 225 16.17 -6.70 -1.27
N TYR A 226 15.37 -5.62 -1.34
CA TYR A 226 14.73 -5.05 -0.15
C TYR A 226 13.87 -6.06 0.61
N TRP A 227 13.06 -6.85 -0.10
CA TRP A 227 12.21 -7.86 0.52
C TRP A 227 12.96 -9.12 0.98
N MET A 228 14.12 -9.43 0.39
CA MET A 228 14.85 -10.68 0.61
C MET A 228 16.16 -10.51 1.38
N ASP A 229 16.59 -9.27 1.71
CA ASP A 229 17.81 -9.04 2.49
C ASP A 229 17.62 -9.46 3.96
N ARG A 230 18.29 -10.53 4.34
CA ARG A 230 18.26 -11.08 5.69
C ARG A 230 19.11 -10.28 6.69
N SER A 231 20.00 -9.43 6.21
CA SER A 231 20.85 -8.55 7.02
C SER A 231 20.18 -7.19 7.33
N ALA A 232 19.14 -6.81 6.58
CA ALA A 232 18.44 -5.55 6.73
C ALA A 232 17.81 -5.37 8.13
N PRO A 233 17.65 -4.13 8.59
CA PRO A 233 16.87 -3.82 9.82
C PRO A 233 15.41 -4.25 9.70
N THR A 234 14.85 -4.23 8.50
CA THR A 234 13.55 -4.82 8.17
C THR A 234 13.69 -6.34 8.16
N LYS A 235 13.04 -7.01 9.10
CA LYS A 235 13.08 -8.48 9.21
C LYS A 235 11.97 -9.13 8.36
N HIS A 236 11.91 -8.78 7.07
CA HIS A 236 10.88 -9.28 6.16
C HIS A 236 10.96 -10.80 5.96
N VAL A 237 12.16 -11.37 5.88
CA VAL A 237 12.35 -12.79 5.61
C VAL A 237 12.11 -13.63 6.85
N VAL A 238 11.27 -14.64 6.70
CA VAL A 238 10.95 -15.64 7.74
C VAL A 238 11.44 -17.01 7.28
N LYS A 239 12.23 -17.69 8.13
CA LYS A 239 12.55 -19.11 7.95
C LYS A 239 11.42 -19.95 8.52
N MET A 240 10.75 -20.69 7.65
CA MET A 240 9.63 -21.56 8.00
C MET A 240 10.11 -22.85 8.69
N PRO A 241 9.22 -23.63 9.35
CA PRO A 241 9.61 -24.86 10.05
C PRO A 241 10.37 -25.90 9.21
N ASP A 242 10.11 -25.96 7.89
CA ASP A 242 10.80 -26.86 6.95
C ASP A 242 12.08 -26.26 6.35
N GLY A 243 12.47 -25.06 6.79
CA GLY A 243 13.65 -24.36 6.31
C GLY A 243 13.41 -23.50 5.07
N SER A 244 12.24 -23.54 4.45
CA SER A 244 11.87 -22.65 3.34
C SER A 244 11.79 -21.19 3.81
N LEU A 245 11.86 -20.24 2.85
CA LEU A 245 11.83 -18.81 3.14
C LEU A 245 10.54 -18.22 2.59
N LEU A 246 9.80 -17.54 3.46
CA LEU A 246 8.65 -16.71 3.13
C LEU A 246 8.84 -15.32 3.72
N ASN A 247 7.90 -14.41 3.44
CA ASN A 247 8.01 -13.00 3.81
C ASN A 247 6.83 -12.55 4.67
N ARG A 248 7.10 -11.54 5.51
CA ARG A 248 6.12 -10.82 6.32
C ARG A 248 6.30 -9.31 6.15
N TYR A 249 5.31 -8.53 6.53
CA TYR A 249 5.47 -7.09 6.68
C TYR A 249 6.23 -6.77 7.97
N TYR A 250 7.18 -5.81 7.90
CA TYR A 250 8.04 -5.49 9.03
C TYR A 250 8.69 -4.12 8.89
N ASP A 251 8.11 -3.09 9.50
CA ASP A 251 8.75 -1.77 9.59
C ASP A 251 9.98 -1.82 10.52
N GLN A 252 11.07 -1.19 10.14
CA GLN A 252 12.29 -1.14 10.96
C GLN A 252 12.10 -0.35 12.26
N LEU A 253 11.16 0.62 12.32
CA LEU A 253 10.92 1.48 13.47
C LEU A 253 9.89 0.87 14.44
N ASN A 254 10.10 1.14 15.73
CA ASN A 254 9.17 0.78 16.80
C ASN A 254 8.82 2.04 17.62
N ILE A 255 8.27 3.02 16.92
CA ILE A 255 7.80 4.31 17.47
C ILE A 255 6.43 4.62 16.87
N PRO A 256 5.61 5.47 17.50
CA PRO A 256 4.33 5.91 16.92
C PRO A 256 4.52 6.44 15.51
N ARG A 257 3.54 6.21 14.61
CA ARG A 257 3.54 6.79 13.26
C ARG A 257 3.42 8.32 13.37
N GLN A 258 4.14 9.03 12.52
CA GLN A 258 4.11 10.51 12.56
C GLN A 258 2.74 11.06 12.14
N GLU A 259 2.11 10.43 11.17
CA GLU A 259 0.83 10.83 10.58
C GLU A 259 -0.42 10.38 11.37
N SER A 260 -0.24 9.52 12.38
CA SER A 260 -1.28 8.98 13.27
C SER A 260 -0.76 8.87 14.72
N TYR A 261 0.02 9.86 15.14
CA TYR A 261 0.74 9.82 16.41
C TYR A 261 -0.20 9.72 17.63
N LYS A 262 -1.30 10.46 17.60
CA LYS A 262 -2.30 10.46 18.68
C LYS A 262 -2.98 9.10 18.80
N GLU A 263 -3.38 8.55 17.68
CA GLU A 263 -4.09 7.27 17.58
C GLU A 263 -3.20 6.14 18.11
N ASP A 264 -1.95 6.06 17.67
CA ASP A 264 -0.97 5.06 18.13
C ASP A 264 -0.69 5.19 19.65
N MET A 265 -0.57 6.43 20.16
CA MET A 265 -0.41 6.70 21.58
C MET A 265 -1.65 6.33 22.42
N MET A 266 -2.86 6.43 21.84
CA MET A 266 -4.08 5.99 22.52
C MET A 266 -4.10 4.47 22.66
N VAL A 267 -3.79 3.73 21.60
CA VAL A 267 -3.69 2.25 21.66
C VAL A 267 -2.65 1.82 22.72
N PHE A 268 -1.50 2.49 22.78
CA PHE A 268 -0.47 2.19 23.79
C PHE A 268 -0.95 2.41 25.24
N LYS A 269 -1.82 3.41 25.46
CA LYS A 269 -2.35 3.74 26.79
C LYS A 269 -3.52 2.85 27.22
N GLU A 270 -4.06 2.03 26.32
CA GLU A 270 -5.15 1.12 26.69
C GLU A 270 -4.70 0.12 27.76
N LYS A 271 -5.59 -0.13 28.73
CA LYS A 271 -5.33 -1.10 29.79
C LYS A 271 -5.14 -2.52 29.23
N GLY A 272 -4.10 -3.21 29.69
CA GLY A 272 -3.83 -4.59 29.32
C GLY A 272 -3.01 -4.74 28.02
N VAL A 273 -2.45 -3.67 27.47
CA VAL A 273 -1.46 -3.78 26.39
C VAL A 273 -0.18 -4.41 26.96
N ASN A 274 0.21 -5.54 26.38
CA ASN A 274 1.46 -6.23 26.70
C ASN A 274 2.14 -6.67 25.40
N ASN A 275 2.53 -5.69 24.59
CA ASN A 275 3.24 -5.92 23.34
C ASN A 275 4.43 -4.96 23.25
N PRO A 276 5.67 -5.42 23.47
CA PRO A 276 6.87 -4.58 23.38
C PRO A 276 7.13 -4.09 21.94
N ASP A 277 6.55 -4.76 20.93
CA ASP A 277 6.65 -4.41 19.51
C ASP A 277 5.39 -3.67 18.98
N LEU A 278 4.52 -3.15 19.85
CA LEU A 278 3.22 -2.59 19.48
C LEU A 278 3.30 -1.63 18.29
N TYR A 279 4.15 -0.62 18.40
CA TYR A 279 4.28 0.37 17.33
C TYR A 279 4.83 -0.24 16.04
N ARG A 280 5.73 -1.21 16.12
CA ARG A 280 6.21 -1.94 14.96
C ARG A 280 5.11 -2.75 14.31
N ASP A 281 4.28 -3.44 15.08
CA ASP A 281 3.13 -4.19 14.57
C ASP A 281 2.12 -3.26 13.88
N ILE A 282 1.82 -2.09 14.47
CA ILE A 282 0.99 -1.03 13.88
C ILE A 282 1.60 -0.54 12.56
N ARG A 283 2.89 -0.19 12.55
CA ARG A 283 3.61 0.30 11.36
C ARG A 283 3.70 -0.77 10.27
N SER A 284 3.87 -2.03 10.64
CA SER A 284 3.89 -3.16 9.71
C SER A 284 2.52 -3.45 9.09
N ALA A 285 1.44 -3.22 9.85
CA ALA A 285 0.09 -3.25 9.28
C ALA A 285 -0.13 -2.10 8.28
N ALA A 286 0.41 -0.91 8.55
CA ALA A 286 0.42 0.19 7.58
C ALA A 286 1.27 -0.15 6.31
N GLU A 287 2.38 -0.89 6.45
CA GLU A 287 3.15 -1.42 5.31
C GLU A 287 2.33 -2.40 4.45
N SER A 288 1.43 -3.16 5.07
CA SER A 288 0.54 -4.08 4.33
C SER A 288 -0.54 -3.38 3.51
N GLY A 289 -0.79 -2.09 3.76
CA GLY A 289 -1.92 -1.35 3.21
C GLY A 289 -3.26 -1.66 3.89
N TRP A 290 -3.32 -2.58 4.86
CA TRP A 290 -4.54 -2.98 5.57
C TRP A 290 -4.54 -2.46 7.03
N ASP A 291 -4.50 -1.16 7.19
CA ASP A 291 -4.48 -0.45 8.46
C ASP A 291 -5.87 0.10 8.82
N PHE A 292 -6.69 -0.62 9.65
CA PHE A 292 -6.36 -1.93 10.21
C PHE A 292 -7.44 -2.96 9.89
N SER A 293 -7.15 -4.23 10.23
CA SER A 293 -8.06 -5.36 10.04
C SER A 293 -7.91 -6.35 11.19
N SER A 294 -8.99 -7.06 11.52
CA SER A 294 -9.00 -8.25 12.38
C SER A 294 -7.94 -9.29 12.00
N ARG A 295 -7.54 -9.31 10.72
CA ARG A 295 -6.47 -10.12 10.15
C ARG A 295 -5.18 -10.11 10.98
N TRP A 296 -4.85 -8.95 11.56
CA TRP A 296 -3.63 -8.71 12.31
C TRP A 296 -3.78 -8.90 13.83
N LEU A 297 -5.00 -9.10 14.32
CA LEU A 297 -5.30 -9.10 15.74
C LEU A 297 -5.30 -10.52 16.33
N SER A 298 -4.62 -10.73 17.47
CA SER A 298 -4.55 -12.06 18.06
C SER A 298 -5.88 -12.57 18.63
N ASP A 299 -6.76 -11.65 19.03
CA ASP A 299 -8.15 -11.96 19.46
C ASP A 299 -9.18 -11.75 18.36
N GLY A 300 -8.77 -11.24 17.19
CA GLY A 300 -9.62 -10.95 16.05
C GLY A 300 -10.56 -9.75 16.23
N VAL A 301 -10.41 -8.94 17.28
CA VAL A 301 -11.36 -7.87 17.64
C VAL A 301 -10.67 -6.55 18.02
N GLN A 302 -9.71 -6.58 18.95
CA GLN A 302 -9.15 -5.38 19.59
C GLN A 302 -7.80 -4.99 19.03
N LEU A 303 -7.66 -3.74 18.55
CA LEU A 303 -6.43 -3.24 17.93
C LEU A 303 -5.19 -3.36 18.84
N LYS A 304 -5.35 -3.22 20.16
CA LYS A 304 -4.25 -3.42 21.11
C LYS A 304 -3.63 -4.82 21.10
N THR A 305 -4.30 -5.80 20.48
CA THR A 305 -3.82 -7.19 20.36
C THR A 305 -3.09 -7.45 19.04
N ILE A 306 -2.76 -6.40 18.30
CA ILE A 306 -2.09 -6.46 17.00
C ILE A 306 -0.75 -7.21 17.08
N GLN A 307 -0.51 -8.07 16.10
CA GLN A 307 0.66 -8.95 16.01
C GLN A 307 1.14 -9.13 14.55
N THR A 308 1.06 -8.09 13.75
CA THR A 308 1.35 -8.14 12.30
C THR A 308 2.69 -8.78 12.01
N THR A 309 3.74 -8.48 12.80
CA THR A 309 5.07 -9.06 12.62
C THR A 309 5.14 -10.57 12.92
N LYS A 310 4.09 -11.17 13.46
CA LYS A 310 3.98 -12.62 13.71
C LYS A 310 3.21 -13.34 12.60
N ILE A 311 2.67 -12.59 11.64
CA ILE A 311 1.90 -13.13 10.52
C ILE A 311 2.77 -13.17 9.26
N VAL A 312 2.75 -14.31 8.58
CA VAL A 312 3.27 -14.49 7.21
C VAL A 312 2.06 -14.41 6.27
N PRO A 313 1.87 -13.30 5.56
CA PRO A 313 0.64 -13.07 4.80
C PRO A 313 0.70 -13.70 3.42
N VAL A 314 -0.44 -14.25 2.97
CA VAL A 314 -0.55 -14.96 1.70
C VAL A 314 -0.36 -14.03 0.50
N ASP A 315 -0.94 -12.83 0.53
CA ASP A 315 -0.88 -11.83 -0.53
C ASP A 315 0.56 -11.36 -0.83
N LEU A 316 1.33 -10.97 0.20
CA LEU A 316 2.73 -10.58 0.03
C LEU A 316 3.55 -11.69 -0.65
N ASN A 317 3.34 -12.94 -0.23
CA ASN A 317 4.10 -14.06 -0.80
C ASN A 317 3.68 -14.39 -2.23
N CYS A 318 2.43 -14.14 -2.61
CA CYS A 318 1.98 -14.21 -4.01
C CYS A 318 2.57 -13.08 -4.86
N LEU A 319 2.64 -11.85 -4.34
CA LEU A 319 3.26 -10.72 -5.02
C LEU A 319 4.76 -10.95 -5.26
N LEU A 320 5.47 -11.50 -4.28
CA LEU A 320 6.90 -11.84 -4.43
C LEU A 320 7.12 -13.01 -5.40
N TYR A 321 6.21 -13.99 -5.44
CA TYR A 321 6.22 -15.01 -6.49
C TYR A 321 6.14 -14.38 -7.88
N HIS A 322 5.25 -13.42 -8.07
CA HIS A 322 5.11 -12.70 -9.34
C HIS A 322 6.35 -11.87 -9.67
N LEU A 323 6.95 -11.22 -8.68
CA LEU A 323 8.21 -10.48 -8.87
C LEU A 323 9.35 -11.41 -9.30
N GLU A 324 9.45 -12.62 -8.73
CA GLU A 324 10.41 -13.65 -9.15
C GLU A 324 10.19 -14.07 -10.61
N LEU A 325 8.94 -14.27 -11.05
CA LEU A 325 8.63 -14.56 -12.46
C LEU A 325 8.93 -13.37 -13.39
N THR A 326 8.74 -12.15 -12.91
CA THR A 326 9.04 -10.95 -13.71
C THR A 326 10.54 -10.76 -13.89
N LEU A 327 11.34 -11.08 -12.86
CA LEU A 327 12.80 -11.14 -12.96
C LEU A 327 13.26 -12.24 -13.93
N GLU A 328 12.64 -13.43 -13.90
CA GLU A 328 12.88 -14.49 -14.89
C GLU A 328 12.66 -13.96 -16.32
N LYS A 329 11.51 -13.29 -16.60
CA LYS A 329 11.21 -12.67 -17.91
C LYS A 329 12.32 -11.68 -18.34
N GLY A 330 12.78 -10.84 -17.42
CA GLY A 330 13.86 -9.87 -17.69
C GLY A 330 15.18 -10.56 -18.06
N TYR A 331 15.55 -11.63 -17.35
CA TYR A 331 16.80 -12.37 -17.61
C TYR A 331 16.73 -13.25 -18.87
N ILE A 332 15.56 -13.76 -19.26
CA ILE A 332 15.36 -14.38 -20.57
C ILE A 332 15.72 -13.36 -21.69
N LEU A 333 15.20 -12.14 -21.60
CA LEU A 333 15.48 -11.09 -22.60
C LEU A 333 16.93 -10.62 -22.57
N LYS A 334 17.60 -10.72 -21.42
CA LYS A 334 19.01 -10.41 -21.24
C LYS A 334 19.94 -11.54 -21.70
N HIS A 335 19.40 -12.72 -22.01
CA HIS A 335 20.15 -13.94 -22.34
C HIS A 335 21.09 -14.39 -21.22
N ASP A 336 20.74 -14.17 -19.95
CA ASP A 336 21.47 -14.62 -18.75
C ASP A 336 20.80 -15.88 -18.19
N ASN A 337 21.14 -17.04 -18.77
CA ASN A 337 20.56 -18.34 -18.40
C ASN A 337 20.78 -18.71 -16.93
N ALA A 338 21.88 -18.24 -16.31
CA ALA A 338 22.19 -18.52 -14.91
C ALA A 338 21.18 -17.83 -13.97
N LYS A 339 20.92 -16.53 -14.19
CA LYS A 339 19.95 -15.78 -13.40
C LYS A 339 18.51 -16.14 -13.75
N GLU A 340 18.20 -16.41 -15.02
CA GLU A 340 16.90 -17.01 -15.41
C GLU A 340 16.60 -18.25 -14.59
N GLY A 341 17.50 -19.26 -14.62
CA GLY A 341 17.36 -20.50 -13.86
C GLY A 341 17.25 -20.29 -12.35
N LEU A 342 17.97 -19.29 -11.82
CA LEU A 342 17.87 -18.91 -10.41
C LEU A 342 16.45 -18.43 -10.05
N TYR A 343 15.92 -17.44 -10.74
CA TYR A 343 14.61 -16.85 -10.41
C TYR A 343 13.45 -17.82 -10.68
N LYS A 344 13.53 -18.62 -11.74
CA LYS A 344 12.62 -19.74 -11.97
C LYS A 344 12.58 -20.72 -10.79
N THR A 345 13.76 -21.07 -10.26
CA THR A 345 13.89 -21.98 -9.10
C THR A 345 13.32 -21.34 -7.84
N LEU A 346 13.55 -20.04 -7.61
CA LEU A 346 13.02 -19.30 -6.45
C LEU A 346 11.50 -19.22 -6.51
N ALA A 347 10.93 -18.86 -7.65
CA ALA A 347 9.49 -18.84 -7.86
C ALA A 347 8.85 -20.21 -7.61
N GLN A 348 9.46 -21.29 -8.12
CA GLN A 348 8.95 -22.65 -7.88
C GLN A 348 9.01 -23.05 -6.40
N LYS A 349 10.07 -22.72 -5.67
CA LYS A 349 10.17 -22.96 -4.22
C LYS A 349 9.11 -22.18 -3.45
N ARG A 350 8.88 -20.91 -3.81
CA ARG A 350 7.84 -20.08 -3.19
C ARG A 350 6.45 -20.63 -3.47
N ARG A 351 6.16 -21.07 -4.70
CA ARG A 351 4.90 -21.73 -5.07
C ARG A 351 4.61 -22.94 -4.18
N VAL A 352 5.60 -23.83 -3.98
CA VAL A 352 5.47 -25.00 -3.11
C VAL A 352 5.18 -24.58 -1.66
N SER A 353 5.87 -23.56 -1.16
CA SER A 353 5.66 -23.04 0.19
C SER A 353 4.28 -22.38 0.35
N ILE A 354 3.79 -21.64 -0.66
CA ILE A 354 2.44 -21.05 -0.67
C ILE A 354 1.39 -22.15 -0.54
N GLN A 355 1.50 -23.22 -1.32
CA GLN A 355 0.57 -24.35 -1.24
C GLN A 355 0.61 -25.03 0.13
N LYS A 356 1.79 -25.23 0.68
CA LYS A 356 1.98 -25.93 1.96
C LYS A 356 1.45 -25.13 3.16
N TYR A 357 1.71 -23.82 3.21
CA TYR A 357 1.49 -23.03 4.42
C TYR A 357 0.18 -22.25 4.42
N PHE A 358 -0.37 -21.94 3.24
CA PHE A 358 -1.54 -21.06 3.17
C PHE A 358 -2.83 -21.76 2.75
N TRP A 359 -2.78 -22.85 1.99
CA TRP A 359 -4.02 -23.58 1.67
C TRP A 359 -4.57 -24.31 2.89
N SER A 360 -5.80 -24.03 3.27
CA SER A 360 -6.53 -24.69 4.34
C SER A 360 -7.68 -25.53 3.76
N PRO A 361 -7.55 -26.86 3.69
CA PRO A 361 -8.64 -27.73 3.23
C PRO A 361 -9.90 -27.60 4.10
N GLN A 362 -9.74 -27.37 5.41
CA GLN A 362 -10.86 -27.24 6.36
C GLN A 362 -11.69 -25.99 6.09
N GLN A 363 -11.05 -24.91 5.65
CA GLN A 363 -11.74 -23.66 5.34
C GLN A 363 -12.08 -23.55 3.86
N SER A 364 -11.55 -24.44 3.00
CA SER A 364 -11.61 -24.33 1.53
C SER A 364 -11.13 -22.95 1.05
N TRP A 365 -10.05 -22.45 1.68
CA TRP A 365 -9.56 -21.09 1.49
C TRP A 365 -8.06 -20.99 1.72
N TYR A 366 -7.42 -20.00 1.09
CA TYR A 366 -6.06 -19.61 1.43
C TYR A 366 -6.06 -18.62 2.58
N THR A 367 -5.27 -18.91 3.63
CA THR A 367 -5.19 -18.13 4.87
C THR A 367 -3.76 -17.71 5.16
N ASP A 368 -3.58 -16.74 6.04
CA ASP A 368 -2.25 -16.39 6.54
C ASP A 368 -1.71 -17.46 7.49
N TYR A 369 -0.39 -17.43 7.73
CA TYR A 369 0.27 -18.32 8.67
C TYR A 369 0.86 -17.53 9.84
N ASN A 370 0.59 -17.97 11.08
CA ASN A 370 1.12 -17.34 12.28
C ASN A 370 2.38 -18.09 12.76
N ILE A 371 3.53 -17.42 12.75
CA ILE A 371 4.81 -18.05 13.13
C ILE A 371 4.94 -18.29 14.64
N LYS A 372 4.18 -17.56 15.48
CA LYS A 372 4.17 -17.74 16.93
C LYS A 372 3.41 -18.99 17.35
N THR A 373 2.22 -19.21 16.77
CA THR A 373 1.42 -20.42 17.03
C THR A 373 1.82 -21.60 16.15
N LYS A 374 2.56 -21.34 15.06
CA LYS A 374 2.92 -22.32 14.01
C LYS A 374 1.69 -22.95 13.34
N GLN A 375 0.64 -22.16 13.14
CA GLN A 375 -0.63 -22.59 12.58
C GLN A 375 -1.13 -21.60 11.53
N GLN A 376 -1.99 -22.08 10.65
CA GLN A 376 -2.79 -21.23 9.76
C GLN A 376 -3.72 -20.36 10.59
N SER A 377 -3.97 -19.12 10.10
CA SER A 377 -4.93 -18.22 10.73
C SER A 377 -6.34 -18.80 10.63
N PRO A 378 -7.12 -18.79 11.72
CA PRO A 378 -8.54 -19.11 11.65
C PRO A 378 -9.36 -17.99 10.98
N LEU A 379 -8.80 -16.78 10.88
CA LEU A 379 -9.45 -15.63 10.28
C LEU A 379 -9.22 -15.63 8.79
N ILE A 380 -10.30 -15.61 8.00
CA ILE A 380 -10.21 -15.55 6.54
C ILE A 380 -10.58 -14.16 6.03
N SER A 381 -9.86 -13.75 5.00
CA SER A 381 -10.02 -12.46 4.33
C SER A 381 -9.85 -12.59 2.82
N LEU A 382 -10.17 -11.53 2.06
CA LEU A 382 -9.98 -11.50 0.61
C LEU A 382 -8.50 -11.62 0.16
N ALA A 383 -7.54 -11.54 1.07
CA ALA A 383 -6.15 -11.88 0.76
C ALA A 383 -6.01 -13.32 0.21
N GLY A 384 -6.94 -14.23 0.58
CA GLY A 384 -7.01 -15.58 0.04
C GLY A 384 -7.33 -15.68 -1.45
N MET A 385 -7.68 -14.58 -2.12
CA MET A 385 -7.89 -14.54 -3.58
C MET A 385 -6.60 -14.28 -4.38
N PHE A 386 -5.52 -13.84 -3.75
CA PHE A 386 -4.25 -13.61 -4.44
C PHE A 386 -3.67 -14.88 -5.09
N PRO A 387 -3.73 -16.08 -4.48
CA PRO A 387 -3.31 -17.30 -5.18
C PRO A 387 -4.10 -17.61 -6.46
N LEU A 388 -5.39 -17.29 -6.51
CA LEU A 388 -6.18 -17.43 -7.75
C LEU A 388 -5.77 -16.36 -8.77
N PHE A 389 -5.58 -15.13 -8.34
CA PHE A 389 -5.11 -14.04 -9.20
C PHE A 389 -3.77 -14.37 -9.89
N PHE A 390 -2.83 -15.00 -9.19
CA PHE A 390 -1.54 -15.40 -9.73
C PHE A 390 -1.49 -16.84 -10.29
N LYS A 391 -2.63 -17.50 -10.49
CA LYS A 391 -2.74 -18.87 -11.03
C LYS A 391 -1.91 -19.89 -10.25
N LEU A 392 -1.86 -19.74 -8.94
CA LEU A 392 -1.15 -20.63 -8.02
C LEU A 392 -2.02 -21.80 -7.54
N ALA A 393 -3.34 -21.62 -7.45
CA ALA A 393 -4.27 -22.67 -7.08
C ALA A 393 -4.35 -23.77 -8.17
N ASP A 394 -4.63 -25.00 -7.79
CA ASP A 394 -5.15 -25.98 -8.74
C ASP A 394 -6.65 -25.76 -9.00
N HIS A 395 -7.21 -26.44 -10.00
CA HIS A 395 -8.63 -26.26 -10.38
C HIS A 395 -9.60 -26.64 -9.25
N GLN A 396 -9.27 -27.66 -8.44
CA GLN A 396 -10.12 -28.06 -7.31
C GLN A 396 -10.09 -27.02 -6.21
N GLN A 397 -8.90 -26.49 -5.88
CA GLN A 397 -8.73 -25.40 -4.92
C GLN A 397 -9.46 -24.15 -5.37
N ALA A 398 -9.36 -23.78 -6.65
CA ALA A 398 -10.05 -22.63 -7.22
C ALA A 398 -11.57 -22.74 -7.08
N LYS A 399 -12.14 -23.91 -7.40
CA LYS A 399 -13.59 -24.17 -7.27
C LYS A 399 -14.05 -24.12 -5.81
N LEU A 400 -13.28 -24.66 -4.87
CA LEU A 400 -13.60 -24.61 -3.45
C LEU A 400 -13.50 -23.17 -2.91
N ALA A 401 -12.51 -22.40 -3.37
CA ALA A 401 -12.34 -21.00 -3.01
C ALA A 401 -13.46 -20.13 -3.60
N GLU A 402 -13.87 -20.37 -4.85
CA GLU A 402 -15.04 -19.70 -5.47
C GLU A 402 -16.32 -19.94 -4.64
N ALA A 403 -16.62 -21.17 -4.26
CA ALA A 403 -17.78 -21.48 -3.42
C ALA A 403 -17.70 -20.79 -2.04
N THR A 404 -16.50 -20.70 -1.45
CA THR A 404 -16.27 -19.97 -0.19
C THR A 404 -16.45 -18.46 -0.39
N LEU A 405 -15.96 -17.90 -1.50
CA LEU A 405 -16.10 -16.48 -1.84
C LEU A 405 -17.57 -16.09 -1.97
N THR A 406 -18.32 -16.81 -2.78
CA THR A 406 -19.74 -16.54 -3.03
C THR A 406 -20.61 -16.77 -1.79
N GLY A 407 -20.34 -17.83 -1.03
CA GLY A 407 -21.11 -18.16 0.17
C GLY A 407 -20.85 -17.26 1.38
N LYS A 408 -19.63 -16.75 1.55
CA LYS A 408 -19.24 -16.00 2.75
C LYS A 408 -18.99 -14.51 2.51
N PHE A 409 -18.30 -14.15 1.42
CA PHE A 409 -17.83 -12.78 1.17
C PHE A 409 -18.77 -11.95 0.30
N LEU A 410 -19.53 -12.58 -0.61
CA LEU A 410 -20.41 -11.86 -1.53
C LEU A 410 -21.59 -11.25 -0.80
N LYS A 411 -21.81 -9.94 -1.02
CA LYS A 411 -22.87 -9.13 -0.43
C LYS A 411 -23.56 -8.31 -1.52
N PRO A 412 -24.67 -7.62 -1.21
CA PRO A 412 -25.40 -6.84 -2.23
C PRO A 412 -24.56 -5.84 -3.03
N GLY A 413 -23.53 -5.24 -2.43
CA GLY A 413 -22.67 -4.22 -3.07
C GLY A 413 -21.31 -4.73 -3.57
N GLY A 414 -21.04 -6.02 -3.49
CA GLY A 414 -19.74 -6.64 -3.82
C GLY A 414 -19.20 -7.49 -2.67
N LEU A 415 -17.90 -7.58 -2.55
CA LEU A 415 -17.23 -8.44 -1.56
C LEU A 415 -16.83 -7.66 -0.30
N ILE A 416 -17.14 -8.21 0.89
CA ILE A 416 -16.55 -7.73 2.15
C ILE A 416 -15.09 -8.14 2.24
N THR A 417 -14.28 -7.34 2.95
CA THR A 417 -12.83 -7.54 3.04
C THR A 417 -12.42 -8.72 3.95
N ALA A 418 -13.06 -8.83 5.12
CA ALA A 418 -12.91 -9.93 6.07
C ALA A 418 -14.28 -10.27 6.66
N LEU A 419 -14.40 -11.45 7.28
CA LEU A 419 -15.71 -11.89 7.82
C LEU A 419 -16.08 -11.22 9.15
N GLN A 420 -15.08 -10.75 9.90
CA GLN A 420 -15.28 -10.06 11.16
C GLN A 420 -15.90 -8.68 10.92
N ASN A 421 -16.85 -8.30 11.77
CA ASN A 421 -17.39 -6.95 11.82
C ASN A 421 -16.85 -6.26 13.07
N THR A 422 -15.73 -5.56 12.90
CA THR A 422 -15.08 -4.78 13.95
C THR A 422 -15.19 -3.28 13.65
N SER A 423 -14.57 -2.44 14.45
CA SER A 423 -14.43 -1.02 14.14
C SER A 423 -13.32 -0.74 13.13
N GLN A 424 -12.60 -1.77 12.66
CA GLN A 424 -11.49 -1.61 11.73
C GLN A 424 -11.99 -1.47 10.29
N GLN A 425 -11.36 -0.55 9.53
CA GLN A 425 -11.84 -0.20 8.18
C GLN A 425 -11.63 -1.31 7.13
N TRP A 426 -10.69 -2.24 7.35
CA TRP A 426 -10.42 -3.39 6.47
C TRP A 426 -11.14 -4.67 6.93
N ASP A 427 -12.25 -4.50 7.62
CA ASP A 427 -13.17 -5.58 8.00
C ASP A 427 -14.57 -5.33 7.43
N ALA A 428 -15.52 -6.29 7.64
CA ALA A 428 -16.92 -6.06 7.32
C ALA A 428 -17.43 -4.81 8.09
N PRO A 429 -18.33 -4.03 7.50
CA PRO A 429 -19.07 -4.26 6.25
C PRO A 429 -18.40 -3.69 4.99
N ASN A 430 -17.12 -3.28 5.07
CA ASN A 430 -16.47 -2.52 4.02
C ASN A 430 -15.92 -3.42 2.90
N GLY A 431 -16.08 -2.92 1.66
CA GLY A 431 -15.43 -3.41 0.46
C GLY A 431 -14.50 -2.33 -0.12
N TRP A 432 -13.42 -2.77 -0.76
CA TRP A 432 -12.33 -1.96 -1.28
C TRP A 432 -12.05 -2.30 -2.74
N ALA A 433 -11.93 -1.30 -3.58
CA ALA A 433 -11.74 -1.48 -5.03
C ALA A 433 -10.59 -2.43 -5.41
N PRO A 434 -9.39 -2.35 -4.79
CA PRO A 434 -8.30 -3.29 -5.07
C PRO A 434 -8.69 -4.75 -4.92
N LEU A 435 -9.41 -5.08 -3.84
CA LEU A 435 -9.75 -6.46 -3.52
C LEU A 435 -10.91 -7.00 -4.37
N GLN A 436 -11.85 -6.12 -4.77
CA GLN A 436 -12.85 -6.49 -5.78
C GLN A 436 -12.15 -6.92 -7.07
N TRP A 437 -11.23 -6.08 -7.56
CA TRP A 437 -10.53 -6.32 -8.82
C TRP A 437 -9.65 -7.59 -8.78
N ILE A 438 -8.91 -7.82 -7.68
CA ILE A 438 -8.10 -9.03 -7.47
C ILE A 438 -8.98 -10.28 -7.49
N ALA A 439 -10.13 -10.26 -6.79
CA ALA A 439 -11.04 -11.39 -6.73
C ALA A 439 -11.67 -11.68 -8.09
N ILE A 440 -12.19 -10.65 -8.77
CA ILE A 440 -12.76 -10.75 -10.12
C ILE A 440 -11.75 -11.33 -11.11
N SER A 441 -10.52 -10.77 -11.12
CA SER A 441 -9.47 -11.25 -12.01
C SER A 441 -9.00 -12.68 -11.66
N GLY A 442 -9.03 -13.03 -10.36
CA GLY A 442 -8.75 -14.38 -9.90
C GLY A 442 -9.75 -15.40 -10.43
N LEU A 443 -11.04 -15.10 -10.37
CA LEU A 443 -12.12 -15.96 -10.93
C LEU A 443 -11.99 -16.12 -12.45
N GLU A 444 -11.75 -15.01 -13.17
CA GLU A 444 -11.52 -15.01 -14.62
C GLU A 444 -10.39 -15.95 -15.03
N ASN A 445 -9.32 -16.04 -14.25
CA ASN A 445 -8.17 -16.89 -14.50
C ASN A 445 -8.51 -18.39 -14.50
N TYR A 446 -9.64 -18.79 -13.89
CA TYR A 446 -10.11 -20.17 -13.78
C TYR A 446 -11.40 -20.44 -14.58
N GLY A 447 -11.89 -19.45 -15.32
CA GLY A 447 -13.06 -19.60 -16.19
C GLY A 447 -14.40 -19.31 -15.51
N ASP A 448 -14.40 -18.81 -14.27
CA ASP A 448 -15.62 -18.48 -13.50
C ASP A 448 -16.15 -17.09 -13.88
N HIS A 449 -16.41 -16.92 -15.18
CA HIS A 449 -16.77 -15.63 -15.81
C HIS A 449 -18.09 -15.06 -15.31
N GLN A 450 -19.05 -15.92 -14.98
CA GLN A 450 -20.38 -15.49 -14.52
C GLN A 450 -20.30 -14.86 -13.12
N GLU A 451 -19.61 -15.49 -12.20
CA GLU A 451 -19.39 -15.02 -10.82
C GLU A 451 -18.55 -13.74 -10.82
N ALA A 452 -17.50 -13.70 -11.66
CA ALA A 452 -16.67 -12.52 -11.86
C ALA A 452 -17.52 -11.32 -12.34
N ARG A 453 -18.43 -11.55 -13.31
CA ARG A 453 -19.34 -10.54 -13.84
C ARG A 453 -20.38 -10.10 -12.79
N ASP A 454 -20.92 -11.01 -11.99
CA ASP A 454 -21.90 -10.66 -10.94
C ASP A 454 -21.24 -9.74 -9.89
N ILE A 455 -20.05 -10.09 -9.40
CA ILE A 455 -19.30 -9.26 -8.45
C ILE A 455 -19.00 -7.88 -9.06
N ALA A 456 -18.51 -7.83 -10.30
CA ALA A 456 -18.23 -6.58 -11.00
C ALA A 456 -19.49 -5.71 -11.15
N THR A 457 -20.64 -6.32 -11.51
CA THR A 457 -21.92 -5.61 -11.66
C THR A 457 -22.38 -5.01 -10.34
N ARG A 458 -22.33 -5.76 -9.24
CA ARG A 458 -22.69 -5.25 -7.90
C ARG A 458 -21.82 -4.07 -7.49
N TRP A 459 -20.50 -4.19 -7.68
CA TRP A 459 -19.56 -3.12 -7.35
C TRP A 459 -19.78 -1.86 -8.19
N VAL A 460 -19.91 -2.00 -9.51
CA VAL A 460 -20.18 -0.88 -10.43
C VAL A 460 -21.51 -0.21 -10.07
N THR A 461 -22.58 -0.98 -9.87
CA THR A 461 -23.89 -0.46 -9.49
C THR A 461 -23.85 0.34 -8.18
N LEU A 462 -23.15 -0.17 -7.16
CA LEU A 462 -23.00 0.54 -5.88
C LEU A 462 -22.27 1.88 -6.08
N ASN A 463 -21.13 1.85 -6.76
CA ASN A 463 -20.31 3.06 -7.00
C ASN A 463 -21.09 4.11 -7.80
N THR A 464 -21.73 3.72 -8.89
CA THR A 464 -22.52 4.61 -9.75
C THR A 464 -23.71 5.19 -9.00
N ARG A 465 -24.39 4.41 -8.17
CA ARG A 465 -25.48 4.90 -7.34
C ARG A 465 -25.00 5.94 -6.32
N VAL A 466 -23.89 5.68 -5.61
CA VAL A 466 -23.32 6.65 -4.66
C VAL A 466 -22.90 7.92 -5.40
N TYR A 467 -22.28 7.79 -6.56
CA TYR A 467 -21.92 8.93 -7.40
C TYR A 467 -23.17 9.76 -7.81
N LYS A 468 -24.22 9.13 -8.34
CA LYS A 468 -25.47 9.81 -8.72
C LYS A 468 -26.13 10.57 -7.57
N ASN A 469 -26.02 10.04 -6.34
CA ASN A 469 -26.62 10.65 -5.17
C ASN A 469 -25.77 11.74 -4.52
N THR A 470 -24.44 11.71 -4.70
CA THR A 470 -23.52 12.55 -3.91
C THR A 470 -22.51 13.34 -4.74
N GLY A 471 -22.32 13.01 -6.02
CA GLY A 471 -21.23 13.51 -6.87
C GLY A 471 -19.86 12.95 -6.49
N LYS A 472 -19.79 11.89 -5.66
CA LYS A 472 -18.55 11.42 -5.02
C LYS A 472 -18.24 9.97 -5.35
N LEU A 473 -16.94 9.68 -5.52
CA LEU A 473 -16.39 8.34 -5.63
C LEU A 473 -15.50 8.08 -4.41
N MET A 474 -15.97 7.21 -3.53
CA MET A 474 -15.39 7.04 -2.20
C MET A 474 -14.19 6.09 -2.22
N GLU A 475 -13.32 6.23 -1.24
CA GLU A 475 -12.20 5.36 -0.96
C GLU A 475 -12.62 3.90 -0.72
N LYS A 476 -13.71 3.72 0.03
CA LYS A 476 -14.32 2.43 0.43
C LYS A 476 -15.83 2.54 0.52
N TYR A 477 -16.52 1.41 0.46
CA TYR A 477 -17.98 1.37 0.49
C TYR A 477 -18.49 0.33 1.48
N ASN A 478 -19.64 0.60 2.13
CA ASN A 478 -20.40 -0.43 2.81
C ASN A 478 -21.09 -1.30 1.75
N VAL A 479 -20.64 -2.54 1.61
CA VAL A 479 -21.17 -3.48 0.60
C VAL A 479 -22.29 -4.38 1.15
N VAL A 480 -22.57 -4.30 2.45
CA VAL A 480 -23.60 -5.08 3.15
C VAL A 480 -24.93 -4.31 3.17
N ASP A 481 -24.92 -3.15 3.80
CA ASP A 481 -26.07 -2.24 3.82
C ASP A 481 -25.80 -1.06 2.90
N LEU A 482 -26.46 -1.07 1.75
CA LEU A 482 -26.23 -0.11 0.70
C LEU A 482 -26.78 1.29 1.00
N GLN A 483 -27.54 1.48 2.07
CA GLN A 483 -28.04 2.78 2.53
C GLN A 483 -27.05 3.48 3.46
N LEU A 484 -26.14 2.71 4.07
CA LEU A 484 -25.15 3.22 5.00
C LEU A 484 -23.85 3.58 4.30
N LYS A 485 -23.16 4.60 4.84
CA LYS A 485 -21.79 4.92 4.45
C LYS A 485 -20.83 3.87 4.98
N ALA A 486 -19.67 3.72 4.31
CA ALA A 486 -18.56 2.97 4.87
C ALA A 486 -18.10 3.60 6.20
N GLY A 487 -17.71 2.78 7.16
CA GLY A 487 -17.29 3.21 8.49
C GLY A 487 -15.98 2.57 8.94
N GLY A 488 -15.64 2.82 10.21
CA GLY A 488 -14.43 2.30 10.85
C GLY A 488 -13.14 3.03 10.48
N GLY A 489 -12.06 2.70 11.20
CA GLY A 489 -10.74 3.27 10.99
C GLY A 489 -10.50 4.62 11.66
N GLU A 490 -9.32 5.18 11.41
CA GLU A 490 -8.81 6.39 12.08
C GLU A 490 -9.29 7.71 11.45
N TYR A 491 -9.91 7.65 10.26
CA TYR A 491 -10.38 8.82 9.51
C TYR A 491 -11.62 8.53 8.68
N ALA A 492 -12.36 9.56 8.30
CA ALA A 492 -13.52 9.44 7.42
C ALA A 492 -13.10 8.97 6.02
N SER A 493 -14.01 8.21 5.34
CA SER A 493 -13.80 7.79 3.94
C SER A 493 -13.54 8.99 3.03
N GLN A 494 -12.50 8.90 2.20
CA GLN A 494 -12.05 9.97 1.31
C GLN A 494 -12.81 9.93 -0.01
N ASP A 495 -12.84 11.06 -0.71
CA ASP A 495 -13.56 11.26 -1.96
C ASP A 495 -12.62 11.44 -3.16
N GLY A 496 -13.12 11.15 -4.37
CA GLY A 496 -12.38 11.25 -5.63
C GLY A 496 -11.24 10.23 -5.75
N PHE A 497 -11.39 9.06 -5.13
CA PHE A 497 -10.26 8.18 -4.80
C PHE A 497 -9.73 7.40 -6.00
N GLY A 498 -8.43 7.54 -6.28
CA GLY A 498 -7.76 7.04 -7.49
C GLY A 498 -7.95 5.56 -7.79
N TRP A 499 -7.83 4.64 -6.79
CA TRP A 499 -8.05 3.21 -7.04
C TRP A 499 -9.51 2.87 -7.35
N THR A 500 -10.49 3.57 -6.72
CA THR A 500 -11.90 3.38 -7.05
C THR A 500 -12.18 3.83 -8.47
N ASN A 501 -11.69 5.02 -8.84
CA ASN A 501 -11.81 5.57 -10.18
C ASN A 501 -11.22 4.58 -11.22
N GLY A 502 -10.03 4.05 -10.93
CA GLY A 502 -9.32 3.15 -11.83
C GLY A 502 -10.02 1.82 -12.03
N VAL A 503 -10.38 1.16 -10.94
CA VAL A 503 -11.08 -0.13 -10.98
C VAL A 503 -12.48 0.01 -11.60
N LEU A 504 -13.21 1.09 -11.28
CA LEU A 504 -14.53 1.35 -11.83
C LEU A 504 -14.49 1.46 -13.36
N LEU A 505 -13.56 2.26 -13.91
CA LEU A 505 -13.40 2.39 -15.37
C LEU A 505 -13.04 1.05 -16.04
N ASP A 506 -12.12 0.30 -15.43
CA ASP A 506 -11.68 -0.98 -15.96
C ASP A 506 -12.83 -1.99 -16.01
N LEU A 507 -13.62 -2.10 -14.95
CA LEU A 507 -14.76 -3.01 -14.88
C LEU A 507 -15.90 -2.61 -15.82
N ILE A 508 -16.23 -1.31 -15.92
CA ILE A 508 -17.24 -0.80 -16.87
C ILE A 508 -16.84 -1.20 -18.28
N LYS A 509 -15.58 -0.96 -18.68
CA LYS A 509 -15.08 -1.30 -20.01
C LYS A 509 -15.03 -2.81 -20.25
N LYS A 510 -14.47 -3.57 -19.29
CA LYS A 510 -14.25 -5.02 -19.42
C LYS A 510 -15.55 -5.79 -19.62
N TYR A 511 -16.59 -5.43 -18.86
CA TYR A 511 -17.87 -6.14 -18.86
C TYR A 511 -18.97 -5.42 -19.64
N ASN A 512 -18.66 -4.30 -20.29
CA ASN A 512 -19.64 -3.44 -21.00
C ASN A 512 -20.86 -3.13 -20.11
N LEU A 513 -20.59 -2.64 -18.89
CA LEU A 513 -21.62 -2.29 -17.91
C LEU A 513 -22.13 -0.87 -18.14
N THR A 514 -23.42 -0.65 -17.88
CA THR A 514 -24.03 0.67 -17.92
C THR A 514 -23.67 1.48 -16.68
N GLU A 515 -23.48 2.82 -16.87
CA GLU A 515 -23.20 3.77 -15.81
C GLU A 515 -24.44 4.10 -14.96
#